data_90d8c8faee554425717242a16168788f
#
_entry.id   90d8c8faee554425717242a16168788f
#
_cell.length_a   1.000
_cell.length_b   1.000
_cell.length_c   1.000
_cell.angle_alpha   90.00
_cell.angle_beta   90.00
_cell.angle_gamma   90.00
#
_symmetry.space_group_name_H-M   'P 1'
#
loop_
_entity.id
_entity.type
_entity.pdbx_description
1 polymer ?
#
loop_
_entity_poly.entity_id
_entity_poly.type
_entity_poly.pdbx_seq_one_letter_code
_entity_poly.pdbx_strand_id
1 'polypeptide(L)'
;MEKSKVYFTDFRAKLGEGLPMKLKRLLKKAGISKIDMENKFVAIKMHFGELGNISFLRPNYAKAVADVVKELGGKPFLTDCNTLYPGSRKNALEHLQCAWENGLTAMTVGCPILIADGLKGTDDIEVPVKGGEYIEK
;
A
#
# COMPACT_ATOMS: atom_id res chain seq x y z
N MET A 1 2.96 25.76 -15.51
CA MET A 1 3.17 24.60 -14.62
C MET A 1 3.60 23.40 -15.48
N GLU A 2 4.68 22.73 -15.12
CA GLU A 2 5.10 21.49 -15.77
C GLU A 2 4.08 20.39 -15.43
N LYS A 3 3.64 19.64 -16.46
CA LYS A 3 2.65 18.58 -16.28
C LYS A 3 3.28 17.38 -15.56
N SER A 4 2.59 16.78 -14.59
CA SER A 4 3.03 15.57 -13.92
C SER A 4 3.17 14.40 -14.88
N LYS A 5 4.25 13.64 -14.73
CA LYS A 5 4.49 12.43 -15.54
C LYS A 5 3.66 11.27 -15.01
N VAL A 6 2.96 10.58 -15.90
CA VAL A 6 2.23 9.35 -15.60
C VAL A 6 2.99 8.16 -16.18
N TYR A 7 3.20 7.12 -15.37
CA TYR A 7 3.84 5.88 -15.79
C TYR A 7 2.78 4.79 -15.89
N PHE A 8 2.68 4.19 -17.05
CA PHE A 8 1.66 3.19 -17.37
C PHE A 8 2.28 1.91 -17.90
N THR A 9 1.68 0.76 -17.57
CA THR A 9 1.90 -0.53 -18.20
C THR A 9 0.58 -1.29 -18.30
N ASP A 10 0.43 -2.11 -19.32
CA ASP A 10 -0.74 -2.97 -19.50
C ASP A 10 -0.60 -4.32 -18.73
N PHE A 11 -1.64 -5.14 -18.77
CA PHE A 11 -1.65 -6.47 -18.15
C PHE A 11 -1.09 -7.59 -19.05
N ARG A 12 -0.54 -7.29 -20.23
CA ARG A 12 0.08 -8.29 -21.08
C ARG A 12 1.37 -8.78 -20.45
N ALA A 13 1.49 -10.09 -20.26
CA ALA A 13 2.72 -10.74 -19.82
C ALA A 13 3.52 -11.27 -21.03
N LYS A 14 4.84 -11.36 -20.89
CA LYS A 14 5.73 -11.99 -21.84
C LYS A 14 6.36 -13.22 -21.20
N LEU A 15 6.86 -14.14 -22.01
CA LEU A 15 7.66 -15.25 -21.51
C LEU A 15 8.85 -14.68 -20.72
N GLY A 16 9.01 -15.16 -19.48
CA GLY A 16 10.06 -14.68 -18.57
C GLY A 16 9.77 -13.35 -17.84
N GLU A 17 8.65 -12.65 -18.13
CA GLU A 17 8.29 -11.41 -17.42
C GLU A 17 6.81 -11.41 -17.03
N GLY A 18 6.51 -11.86 -15.81
CA GLY A 18 5.17 -11.78 -15.23
C GLY A 18 4.80 -10.38 -14.73
N LEU A 19 3.51 -10.19 -14.38
CA LEU A 19 3.00 -8.87 -13.93
C LEU A 19 3.72 -8.28 -12.71
N PRO A 20 4.12 -9.06 -11.68
CA PRO A 20 4.89 -8.50 -10.56
C PRO A 20 6.25 -7.95 -11.00
N MET A 21 6.93 -8.59 -11.95
CA MET A 21 8.20 -8.08 -12.50
C MET A 21 7.99 -6.80 -13.32
N LYS A 22 6.92 -6.73 -14.09
CA LYS A 22 6.53 -5.49 -14.81
C LYS A 22 6.29 -4.35 -13.84
N LEU A 23 5.60 -4.61 -12.71
CA LEU A 23 5.39 -3.60 -11.67
C LEU A 23 6.71 -3.12 -11.07
N LYS A 24 7.61 -4.02 -10.69
CA LYS A 24 8.95 -3.64 -10.19
C LYS A 24 9.70 -2.74 -11.18
N ARG A 25 9.70 -3.09 -12.46
CA ARG A 25 10.30 -2.29 -13.51
C ARG A 25 9.65 -0.91 -13.66
N LEU A 26 8.31 -0.85 -13.60
CA LEU A 26 7.56 0.39 -13.68
C LEU A 26 7.89 1.33 -12.52
N LEU A 27 7.95 0.82 -11.29
CA LEU A 27 8.32 1.56 -10.09
C LEU A 27 9.75 2.14 -10.22
N LYS A 28 10.71 1.32 -10.66
CA LYS A 28 12.09 1.78 -10.89
C LYS A 28 12.14 2.88 -11.96
N LYS A 29 11.38 2.74 -13.05
CA LYS A 29 11.27 3.76 -14.10
C LYS A 29 10.58 5.04 -13.60
N ALA A 30 9.61 4.92 -12.71
CA ALA A 30 8.95 6.05 -12.07
C ALA A 30 9.85 6.80 -11.08
N GLY A 31 10.98 6.21 -10.69
CA GLY A 31 11.98 6.87 -9.87
C GLY A 31 11.96 6.49 -8.40
N ILE A 32 11.33 5.37 -8.02
CA ILE A 32 11.32 4.90 -6.63
C ILE A 32 12.75 4.76 -6.06
N SER A 33 13.72 4.40 -6.90
CA SER A 33 15.14 4.27 -6.51
C SER A 33 15.82 5.59 -6.12
N LYS A 34 15.15 6.74 -6.34
CA LYS A 34 15.64 8.07 -5.92
C LYS A 34 15.23 8.41 -4.49
N ILE A 35 14.34 7.63 -3.90
CA ILE A 35 13.87 7.82 -2.53
C ILE A 35 14.91 7.15 -1.60
N ASP A 36 15.44 7.91 -0.68
CA ASP A 36 16.32 7.38 0.36
C ASP A 36 15.52 6.55 1.35
N MET A 37 15.62 5.23 1.24
CA MET A 37 14.93 4.25 2.09
C MET A 37 15.89 3.50 3.02
N GLU A 38 17.21 3.73 2.91
CA GLU A 38 18.21 2.96 3.63
C GLU A 38 17.96 3.01 5.14
N ASN A 39 17.79 1.85 5.76
CA ASN A 39 17.47 1.64 7.18
C ASN A 39 16.17 2.28 7.70
N LYS A 40 15.31 2.80 6.82
CA LYS A 40 14.05 3.47 7.20
C LYS A 40 12.88 2.49 7.22
N PHE A 41 11.92 2.72 8.11
CA PHE A 41 10.60 2.11 8.04
C PHE A 41 9.81 2.72 6.89
N VAL A 42 9.30 1.87 6.00
CA VAL A 42 8.57 2.30 4.79
C VAL A 42 7.16 1.73 4.83
N ALA A 43 6.19 2.60 5.05
CA ALA A 43 4.78 2.25 5.01
C ALA A 43 4.31 2.10 3.56
N ILE A 44 3.77 0.94 3.23
CA ILE A 44 3.09 0.68 1.95
C ILE A 44 1.59 0.72 2.23
N LYS A 45 0.98 1.90 2.01
CA LYS A 45 -0.47 2.09 2.19
C LYS A 45 -1.23 1.45 1.04
N MET A 46 -2.17 0.57 1.35
CA MET A 46 -3.09 0.00 0.37
C MET A 46 -4.39 -0.44 1.02
N HIS A 47 -5.45 -0.51 0.23
CA HIS A 47 -6.72 -1.05 0.65
C HIS A 47 -6.64 -2.58 0.76
N PHE A 48 -7.06 -3.15 1.89
CA PHE A 48 -6.96 -4.59 2.14
C PHE A 48 -8.16 -5.40 1.62
N GLY A 49 -9.07 -4.76 0.89
CA GLY A 49 -10.30 -5.37 0.38
C GLY A 49 -11.45 -5.33 1.39
N GLU A 50 -12.61 -5.77 0.95
CA GLU A 50 -13.78 -6.04 1.77
C GLU A 50 -14.16 -7.51 1.60
N LEU A 51 -14.72 -8.14 2.64
CA LEU A 51 -15.20 -9.50 2.55
C LEU A 51 -16.30 -9.63 1.48
N GLY A 52 -16.14 -10.62 0.61
CA GLY A 52 -17.05 -10.86 -0.52
C GLY A 52 -16.77 -10.02 -1.78
N ASN A 53 -15.90 -9.02 -1.71
CA ASN A 53 -15.43 -8.26 -2.88
C ASN A 53 -14.04 -8.74 -3.30
N ILE A 54 -13.90 -9.19 -4.55
CA ILE A 54 -12.64 -9.67 -5.11
C ILE A 54 -11.90 -8.62 -5.96
N SER A 55 -12.46 -7.40 -6.09
CA SER A 55 -11.88 -6.29 -6.86
C SER A 55 -10.90 -5.46 -6.02
N PHE A 56 -9.87 -6.10 -5.51
CA PHE A 56 -8.77 -5.46 -4.78
C PHE A 56 -7.41 -5.91 -5.33
N LEU A 57 -6.35 -5.16 -5.01
CA LEU A 57 -5.00 -5.50 -5.45
C LEU A 57 -4.52 -6.79 -4.79
N ARG A 58 -4.07 -7.73 -5.61
CA ARG A 58 -3.61 -9.04 -5.14
C ARG A 58 -2.34 -8.95 -4.30
N PRO A 59 -2.14 -9.86 -3.33
CA PRO A 59 -0.94 -9.91 -2.49
C PRO A 59 0.38 -9.91 -3.26
N ASN A 60 0.39 -10.51 -4.46
CA ASN A 60 1.56 -10.56 -5.35
C ASN A 60 2.08 -9.16 -5.75
N TYR A 61 1.18 -8.19 -5.91
CA TYR A 61 1.58 -6.81 -6.21
C TYR A 61 2.15 -6.12 -4.97
N ALA A 62 1.52 -6.30 -3.82
CA ALA A 62 2.04 -5.81 -2.54
C ALA A 62 3.44 -6.37 -2.26
N LYS A 63 3.62 -7.70 -2.48
CA LYS A 63 4.92 -8.34 -2.36
C LYS A 63 5.95 -7.73 -3.31
N ALA A 64 5.61 -7.47 -4.57
CA ALA A 64 6.53 -6.87 -5.52
C ALA A 64 7.00 -5.47 -5.07
N VAL A 65 6.13 -4.67 -4.46
CA VAL A 65 6.49 -3.37 -3.89
C VAL A 65 7.39 -3.54 -2.66
N ALA A 66 7.02 -4.43 -1.74
CA ALA A 66 7.81 -4.72 -0.53
C ALA A 66 9.24 -5.21 -0.88
N ASP A 67 9.35 -6.07 -1.90
CA ASP A 67 10.65 -6.54 -2.38
C ASP A 67 11.51 -5.37 -2.90
N VAL A 68 10.93 -4.42 -3.67
CA VAL A 68 11.66 -3.24 -4.15
C VAL A 68 12.12 -2.36 -3.00
N VAL A 69 11.30 -2.16 -1.98
CA VAL A 69 11.69 -1.41 -0.78
C VAL A 69 12.88 -2.08 -0.08
N LYS A 70 12.85 -3.42 0.07
CA LYS A 70 13.96 -4.18 0.64
C LYS A 70 15.24 -4.09 -0.21
N GLU A 71 15.10 -4.17 -1.54
CA GLU A 71 16.22 -4.00 -2.48
C GLU A 71 16.90 -2.62 -2.33
N LEU A 72 16.15 -1.62 -1.83
CA LEU A 72 16.63 -0.25 -1.57
C LEU A 72 17.05 -0.04 -0.09
N GLY A 73 17.23 -1.11 0.70
CA GLY A 73 17.65 -1.06 2.09
C GLY A 73 16.57 -0.64 3.09
N GLY A 74 15.32 -0.49 2.65
CA GLY A 74 14.20 -0.11 3.50
C GLY A 74 13.60 -1.29 4.28
N LYS A 75 12.87 -0.98 5.34
CA LYS A 75 12.13 -1.91 6.20
C LYS A 75 10.63 -1.77 5.93
N PRO A 76 10.07 -2.49 4.91
CA PRO A 76 8.68 -2.32 4.52
C PRO A 76 7.71 -2.92 5.53
N PHE A 77 6.56 -2.31 5.63
CA PHE A 77 5.35 -2.90 6.21
C PHE A 77 4.12 -2.44 5.42
N LEU A 78 3.10 -3.31 5.31
CA LEU A 78 1.81 -2.92 4.77
C LEU A 78 0.97 -2.25 5.85
N THR A 79 0.19 -1.26 5.42
CA THR A 79 -0.73 -0.56 6.32
C THR A 79 -2.01 -0.13 5.62
N ASP A 80 -3.06 0.03 6.42
CA ASP A 80 -4.31 0.69 6.08
C ASP A 80 -4.84 1.39 7.33
N CYS A 81 -5.87 2.21 7.19
CA CYS A 81 -6.59 2.85 8.28
C CYS A 81 -7.96 2.20 8.48
N ASN A 82 -8.46 2.17 9.72
CA ASN A 82 -9.82 1.72 10.00
C ASN A 82 -10.85 2.57 9.27
N THR A 83 -12.00 1.98 8.94
CA THR A 83 -13.05 2.69 8.21
C THR A 83 -13.97 3.44 9.16
N LEU A 84 -14.47 4.60 8.71
CA LEU A 84 -15.49 5.37 9.44
C LEU A 84 -16.86 4.71 9.36
N TYR A 85 -17.15 3.98 8.29
CA TYR A 85 -18.41 3.26 8.10
C TYR A 85 -18.38 1.88 8.78
N PRO A 86 -19.54 1.33 9.17
CA PRO A 86 -19.63 -0.03 9.69
C PRO A 86 -19.22 -1.09 8.67
N GLY A 87 -18.43 -2.07 9.10
CA GLY A 87 -17.93 -3.15 8.25
C GLY A 87 -16.80 -3.91 8.92
N SER A 88 -16.21 -4.85 8.20
CA SER A 88 -15.14 -5.73 8.68
C SER A 88 -13.80 -5.02 8.93
N ARG A 89 -13.73 -3.71 8.71
CA ARG A 89 -12.50 -2.91 8.86
C ARG A 89 -12.68 -1.73 9.81
N LYS A 90 -13.64 -1.82 10.74
CA LYS A 90 -13.95 -0.74 11.68
C LYS A 90 -13.00 -0.67 12.87
N ASN A 91 -12.30 -1.75 13.19
CA ASN A 91 -11.27 -1.82 14.22
C ASN A 91 -10.10 -2.69 13.73
N ALA A 92 -8.93 -2.52 14.33
CA ALA A 92 -7.72 -3.16 13.84
C ALA A 92 -7.77 -4.69 13.86
N LEU A 93 -8.47 -5.31 14.81
CA LEU A 93 -8.54 -6.77 14.90
C LEU A 93 -9.35 -7.35 13.73
N GLU A 94 -10.55 -6.83 13.52
CA GLU A 94 -11.42 -7.24 12.40
C GLU A 94 -10.79 -6.86 11.06
N HIS A 95 -10.12 -5.72 10.99
CA HIS A 95 -9.43 -5.25 9.80
C HIS A 95 -8.27 -6.18 9.40
N LEU A 96 -7.46 -6.62 10.36
CA LEU A 96 -6.42 -7.62 10.10
C LEU A 96 -7.02 -8.97 9.71
N GLN A 97 -8.11 -9.39 10.34
CA GLN A 97 -8.81 -10.61 9.96
C GLN A 97 -9.31 -10.53 8.51
N CYS A 98 -9.93 -9.41 8.13
CA CYS A 98 -10.38 -9.16 6.75
C CYS A 98 -9.20 -9.20 5.76
N ALA A 99 -8.06 -8.62 6.11
CA ALA A 99 -6.84 -8.69 5.29
C ALA A 99 -6.39 -10.14 5.08
N TRP A 100 -6.39 -10.96 6.14
CA TRP A 100 -5.98 -12.37 6.07
C TRP A 100 -6.94 -13.20 5.22
N GLU A 101 -8.23 -13.00 5.34
CA GLU A 101 -9.25 -13.68 4.52
C GLU A 101 -9.14 -13.29 3.04
N ASN A 102 -8.68 -12.08 2.74
CA ASN A 102 -8.33 -11.63 1.39
C ASN A 102 -6.91 -12.07 0.94
N GLY A 103 -6.23 -12.89 1.72
CA GLY A 103 -4.92 -13.46 1.41
C GLY A 103 -3.73 -12.53 1.65
N LEU A 104 -3.95 -11.37 2.28
CA LEU A 104 -2.89 -10.45 2.68
C LEU A 104 -2.37 -10.85 4.06
N THR A 105 -1.27 -11.59 4.09
CA THR A 105 -0.59 -12.02 5.32
C THR A 105 0.89 -11.64 5.25
N ALA A 106 1.57 -11.59 6.37
CA ALA A 106 3.02 -11.35 6.38
C ALA A 106 3.79 -12.36 5.52
N MET A 107 3.29 -13.60 5.42
CA MET A 107 3.90 -14.65 4.59
C MET A 107 3.69 -14.40 3.10
N THR A 108 2.49 -13.99 2.68
CA THR A 108 2.15 -13.79 1.27
C THR A 108 2.75 -12.50 0.71
N VAL A 109 2.83 -11.45 1.51
CA VAL A 109 3.37 -10.15 1.11
C VAL A 109 4.85 -9.97 1.44
N GLY A 110 5.39 -10.83 2.33
CA GLY A 110 6.80 -10.83 2.70
C GLY A 110 7.23 -9.69 3.63
N CYS A 111 6.30 -9.01 4.30
CA CYS A 111 6.57 -7.98 5.31
C CYS A 111 5.44 -7.93 6.35
N PRO A 112 5.65 -7.33 7.54
CA PRO A 112 4.60 -7.13 8.54
C PRO A 112 3.39 -6.37 7.98
N ILE A 113 2.22 -6.59 8.59
CA ILE A 113 0.99 -5.84 8.31
C ILE A 113 0.54 -5.19 9.62
N LEU A 114 0.31 -3.88 9.59
CA LEU A 114 -0.09 -3.07 10.73
C LEU A 114 -1.29 -2.22 10.35
N ILE A 115 -2.17 -1.97 11.30
CA ILE A 115 -3.23 -0.96 11.16
C ILE A 115 -2.71 0.30 11.86
N ALA A 116 -2.38 1.33 11.07
CA ALA A 116 -1.55 2.44 11.53
C ALA A 116 -2.26 3.45 12.43
N ASP A 117 -3.59 3.52 12.36
CA ASP A 117 -4.41 4.41 13.18
C ASP A 117 -4.90 3.78 14.50
N GLY A 118 -4.25 2.70 14.92
CA GLY A 118 -4.50 2.03 16.19
C GLY A 118 -5.75 1.14 16.22
N LEU A 119 -6.11 0.64 17.39
CA LEU A 119 -7.19 -0.33 17.55
C LEU A 119 -8.56 0.19 17.11
N LYS A 120 -8.82 1.48 17.29
CA LYS A 120 -10.14 2.10 17.05
C LYS A 120 -10.12 3.21 16.00
N GLY A 121 -9.01 3.42 15.30
CA GLY A 121 -8.90 4.52 14.35
C GLY A 121 -8.79 5.89 15.02
N THR A 122 -8.14 5.97 16.17
CA THR A 122 -8.01 7.20 16.98
C THR A 122 -6.56 7.64 17.18
N ASP A 123 -5.63 6.91 16.58
CA ASP A 123 -4.19 7.24 16.62
C ASP A 123 -3.84 8.08 15.39
N ASP A 124 -4.22 9.34 15.42
CA ASP A 124 -4.10 10.30 14.33
C ASP A 124 -3.53 11.65 14.80
N ILE A 125 -3.16 12.48 13.85
CA ILE A 125 -2.74 13.87 14.09
C ILE A 125 -3.48 14.80 13.13
N GLU A 126 -3.87 15.96 13.62
CA GLU A 126 -4.41 17.02 12.77
C GLU A 126 -3.27 17.73 12.02
N VAL A 127 -3.38 17.81 10.71
CA VAL A 127 -2.43 18.55 9.87
C VAL A 127 -3.15 19.72 9.24
N PRO A 128 -2.77 20.99 9.55
CA PRO A 128 -3.38 22.16 8.94
C PRO A 128 -3.06 22.21 7.44
N VAL A 129 -4.11 22.26 6.62
CA VAL A 129 -3.98 22.38 5.17
C VAL A 129 -4.08 23.86 4.79
N LYS A 130 -3.03 24.39 4.14
CA LYS A 130 -3.04 25.77 3.63
C LYS A 130 -3.53 25.77 2.19
N GLY A 131 -4.69 26.38 1.96
CA GLY A 131 -5.21 26.67 0.63
C GLY A 131 -6.16 25.61 0.07
N GLY A 132 -7.10 26.10 -0.71
CA GLY A 132 -8.15 25.35 -1.38
C GLY A 132 -9.51 26.06 -1.20
N GLU A 133 -10.29 26.11 -2.25
CA GLU A 133 -11.60 26.78 -2.27
C GLU A 133 -12.62 26.10 -1.32
N TYR A 134 -12.36 24.85 -0.92
CA TYR A 134 -13.29 24.01 -0.16
C TYR A 134 -12.74 23.49 1.18
N ILE A 135 -11.57 23.96 1.60
CA ILE A 135 -10.92 23.47 2.82
C ILE A 135 -10.85 24.59 3.83
N GLU A 136 -11.78 24.59 4.77
CA GLU A 136 -11.73 25.47 5.94
C GLU A 136 -11.04 24.79 7.14
N LYS A 137 -11.09 23.47 7.22
CA LYS A 137 -10.41 22.63 8.25
C LYS A 137 -10.21 21.22 7.74
#